data_c7529ffeb4393616806cd0fb563bd026
#
_entry.id   c7529ffeb4393616806cd0fb563bd026
#
_cell.length_a   1.000
_cell.length_b   1.000
_cell.length_c   1.000
_cell.angle_alpha   90.00
_cell.angle_beta   90.00
_cell.angle_gamma   90.00
#
_symmetry.space_group_name_H-M   'P 1'
#
loop_
_entity.id
_entity.type
_entity.pdbx_description
1 polymer ?
#
loop_
_entity_poly.entity_id
_entity_poly.type
_entity_poly.pdbx_seq_one_letter_code
_entity_poly.pdbx_strand_id
1 'polypeptide(L)'
;RDVPLAGASDHGVIEALYLADPDGHGIEVYADRPRAEWPGTADELRFTTRPLDVAALARGAEPSHRAPAGTRVGHLHLRVADLDRAERFARAQLGLRRRHAANGARFLAWDDYHHHLAVNVWTSAGGSGDSAALGLEEVRVRRALPDAGGGIRDPLGVVWRTAQPDTTS
;
A
#
# COMPACT_ATOMS: atom_id res chain seq x y z
N ARG A 1 9.48 20.90 -12.00
CA ARG A 1 9.50 21.26 -10.57
C ARG A 1 10.18 20.12 -9.86
N ASP A 2 11.21 20.42 -9.08
CA ASP A 2 11.87 19.42 -8.23
C ASP A 2 10.93 19.06 -7.09
N VAL A 3 10.56 17.78 -7.01
CA VAL A 3 9.80 17.24 -5.88
C VAL A 3 10.80 16.61 -4.92
N PRO A 4 10.92 17.10 -3.67
CA PRO A 4 11.89 16.55 -2.74
C PRO A 4 11.51 15.11 -2.36
N LEU A 5 12.50 14.22 -2.33
CA LEU A 5 12.33 12.89 -1.75
C LEU A 5 12.28 12.98 -0.23
N ALA A 6 11.27 12.37 0.37
CA ALA A 6 11.18 12.19 1.81
C ALA A 6 12.05 11.02 2.31
N GLY A 7 12.40 10.09 1.42
CA GLY A 7 13.25 8.95 1.73
C GLY A 7 13.39 7.98 0.57
N ALA A 8 14.24 6.97 0.76
CA ALA A 8 14.40 5.86 -0.17
C ALA A 8 14.80 4.61 0.62
N SER A 9 14.26 3.45 0.27
CA SER A 9 14.53 2.19 0.97
C SER A 9 14.50 0.98 0.05
N ASP A 10 15.35 0.01 0.36
CA ASP A 10 15.25 -1.36 -0.14
C ASP A 10 14.58 -2.23 0.94
N HIS A 11 13.39 -2.73 0.64
CA HIS A 11 12.61 -3.58 1.54
C HIS A 11 12.81 -5.08 1.29
N GLY A 12 13.72 -5.45 0.39
CA GLY A 12 13.97 -6.83 0.01
C GLY A 12 12.92 -7.41 -0.94
N VAL A 13 11.71 -6.91 -0.91
CA VAL A 13 10.61 -7.25 -1.84
C VAL A 13 10.39 -6.16 -2.88
N ILE A 14 10.71 -4.92 -2.55
CA ILE A 14 10.61 -3.72 -3.40
C ILE A 14 11.78 -2.79 -3.16
N GLU A 15 12.08 -1.95 -4.15
CA GLU A 15 12.88 -0.74 -4.03
C GLU A 15 11.93 0.46 -4.12
N ALA A 16 11.97 1.35 -3.14
CA ALA A 16 10.97 2.39 -2.98
C ALA A 16 11.58 3.78 -2.80
N LEU A 17 10.94 4.77 -3.42
CA LEU A 17 11.17 6.20 -3.24
C LEU A 17 9.93 6.81 -2.60
N TYR A 18 10.12 7.64 -1.58
CA TYR A 18 9.05 8.26 -0.83
C TYR A 18 9.01 9.76 -1.09
N LEU A 19 7.81 10.27 -1.34
CA LEU A 19 7.53 11.69 -1.51
C LEU A 19 6.16 12.02 -0.90
N ALA A 20 5.80 13.28 -0.88
CA ALA A 20 4.48 13.71 -0.45
C ALA A 20 3.81 14.54 -1.56
N ASP A 21 2.50 14.43 -1.63
CA ASP A 21 1.70 15.34 -2.44
C ASP A 21 1.60 16.74 -1.77
N PRO A 22 1.03 17.75 -2.43
CA PRO A 22 0.86 19.08 -1.85
C PRO A 22 0.03 19.13 -0.58
N ASP A 23 -0.84 18.14 -0.34
CA ASP A 23 -1.70 18.02 0.84
C ASP A 23 -1.04 17.21 1.97
N GLY A 24 0.18 16.71 1.73
CA GLY A 24 0.96 15.96 2.71
C GLY A 24 0.66 14.45 2.74
N HIS A 25 -0.10 13.93 1.77
CA HIS A 25 -0.27 12.49 1.66
C HIS A 25 1.01 11.85 1.13
N GLY A 26 1.40 10.74 1.75
CA GLY A 26 2.57 9.97 1.33
C GLY A 26 2.34 9.27 -0.02
N ILE A 27 3.30 9.41 -0.91
CA ILE A 27 3.36 8.68 -2.18
C ILE A 27 4.61 7.81 -2.15
N GLU A 28 4.44 6.51 -2.41
CA GLU A 28 5.52 5.57 -2.58
C GLU A 28 5.60 5.14 -4.05
N VAL A 29 6.68 5.54 -4.73
CA VAL A 29 7.00 5.05 -6.07
C VAL A 29 7.96 3.89 -5.94
N TYR A 30 7.58 2.71 -6.40
CA TYR A 30 8.38 1.52 -6.19
C TYR A 30 8.44 0.59 -7.41
N ALA A 31 9.44 -0.27 -7.39
CA ALA A 31 9.56 -1.41 -8.30
C ALA A 31 9.66 -2.71 -7.48
N ASP A 32 8.91 -3.72 -7.90
CA ASP A 32 9.02 -5.06 -7.33
C ASP A 32 10.40 -5.67 -7.67
N ARG A 33 11.03 -6.29 -6.69
CA ARG A 33 12.13 -7.20 -6.94
C ARG A 33 11.61 -8.52 -7.54
N PRO A 34 12.44 -9.24 -8.31
CA PRO A 34 12.07 -10.56 -8.78
C PRO A 34 11.54 -11.44 -7.64
N ARG A 35 10.40 -12.09 -7.84
CA ARG A 35 9.73 -12.84 -6.79
C ARG A 35 10.61 -13.91 -6.13
N ALA A 36 11.50 -14.51 -6.91
CA ALA A 36 12.44 -15.52 -6.42
C ALA A 36 13.47 -14.97 -5.41
N GLU A 37 13.63 -13.64 -5.36
CA GLU A 37 14.56 -12.94 -4.45
C GLU A 37 13.88 -12.49 -3.15
N TRP A 38 12.55 -12.61 -3.05
CA TRP A 38 11.82 -12.13 -1.88
C TRP A 38 12.21 -12.93 -0.64
N PRO A 39 12.66 -12.25 0.44
CA PRO A 39 13.11 -12.94 1.63
C PRO A 39 11.93 -13.50 2.44
N GLY A 40 12.13 -14.66 3.06
CA GLY A 40 11.12 -15.34 3.86
C GLY A 40 10.61 -16.62 3.19
N THR A 41 9.36 -16.96 3.48
CA THR A 41 8.66 -18.13 2.92
C THR A 41 7.45 -17.69 2.11
N ALA A 42 6.83 -18.66 1.41
CA ALA A 42 5.58 -18.40 0.68
C ALA A 42 4.46 -17.90 1.62
N ASP A 43 4.46 -18.32 2.88
CA ASP A 43 3.43 -17.94 3.86
C ASP A 43 3.77 -16.69 4.66
N GLU A 44 5.06 -16.44 4.91
CA GLU A 44 5.52 -15.31 5.69
C GLU A 44 6.77 -14.68 5.06
N LEU A 45 6.58 -13.47 4.53
CA LEU A 45 7.68 -12.68 3.98
C LEU A 45 8.44 -11.95 5.09
N ARG A 46 9.72 -11.68 4.85
CA ARG A 46 10.57 -10.88 5.74
C ARG A 46 10.94 -9.59 5.04
N PHE A 47 10.32 -8.50 5.45
CA PHE A 47 10.69 -7.19 4.95
C PHE A 47 11.96 -6.70 5.64
N THR A 48 12.81 -6.04 4.89
CA THR A 48 13.98 -5.32 5.38
C THR A 48 13.77 -3.83 5.21
N THR A 49 14.61 -3.03 5.84
CA THR A 49 14.70 -1.59 5.57
C THR A 49 16.18 -1.28 5.48
N ARG A 50 16.69 -1.18 4.26
CA ARG A 50 18.09 -0.87 3.96
C ARG A 50 18.16 0.42 3.18
N PRO A 51 19.27 1.17 3.28
CA PRO A 51 19.51 2.29 2.39
C PRO A 51 19.45 1.86 0.92
N LEU A 52 18.75 2.64 0.08
CA LEU A 52 18.72 2.45 -1.35
C LEU A 52 19.74 3.38 -2.00
N ASP A 53 20.56 2.85 -2.92
CA ASP A 53 21.50 3.66 -3.71
C ASP A 53 20.73 4.40 -4.83
N VAL A 54 20.17 5.55 -4.46
CA VAL A 54 19.40 6.40 -5.41
C VAL A 54 20.32 6.90 -6.54
N ALA A 55 21.60 7.12 -6.27
CA ALA A 55 22.54 7.54 -7.31
C ALA A 55 22.78 6.41 -8.33
N ALA A 56 22.78 5.15 -7.89
CA ALA A 56 22.83 4.00 -8.79
C ALA A 56 21.58 3.90 -9.65
N LEU A 57 20.39 4.09 -9.08
CA LEU A 57 19.13 4.10 -9.84
C LEU A 57 19.08 5.22 -10.88
N ALA A 58 19.62 6.39 -10.55
CA ALA A 58 19.63 7.53 -11.47
C ALA A 58 20.62 7.36 -12.63
N ARG A 59 21.63 6.49 -12.50
CA ARG A 59 22.60 6.24 -13.57
C ARG A 59 21.92 5.56 -14.76
N GLY A 60 21.88 6.26 -15.90
CA GLY A 60 21.26 5.76 -17.13
C GLY A 60 19.73 5.94 -17.19
N ALA A 61 19.15 6.58 -16.20
CA ALA A 61 17.74 6.97 -16.27
C ALA A 61 17.57 8.18 -17.20
N GLU A 62 16.68 8.05 -18.16
CA GLU A 62 16.31 9.16 -19.05
C GLU A 62 15.09 9.89 -18.46
N PRO A 63 15.12 11.23 -18.39
CA PRO A 63 13.97 11.99 -17.94
C PRO A 63 12.72 11.69 -18.79
N SER A 64 11.62 11.41 -18.14
CA SER A 64 10.34 11.15 -18.80
C SER A 64 9.22 11.94 -18.12
N HIS A 65 8.32 12.51 -18.92
CA HIS A 65 7.11 13.17 -18.44
C HIS A 65 5.92 12.21 -18.30
N ARG A 66 6.15 10.93 -18.55
CA ARG A 66 5.13 9.88 -18.46
C ARG A 66 5.65 8.72 -17.61
N ALA A 67 4.76 8.18 -16.80
CA ALA A 67 5.04 6.92 -16.13
C ALA A 67 5.21 5.78 -17.16
N PRO A 68 6.07 4.79 -16.90
CA PRO A 68 6.20 3.62 -17.76
C PRO A 68 4.86 2.94 -18.00
N ALA A 69 4.71 2.31 -19.17
CA ALA A 69 3.53 1.50 -19.46
C ALA A 69 3.37 0.40 -18.41
N GLY A 70 2.14 0.17 -17.93
CA GLY A 70 1.85 -0.79 -16.88
C GLY A 70 2.00 -0.29 -15.45
N THR A 71 2.41 0.98 -15.26
CA THR A 71 2.38 1.61 -13.92
C THR A 71 0.95 1.62 -13.38
N ARG A 72 0.80 1.23 -12.13
CA ARG A 72 -0.51 1.08 -11.45
C ARG A 72 -0.39 1.38 -9.97
N VAL A 73 -1.51 1.59 -9.30
CA VAL A 73 -1.55 1.56 -7.84
C VAL A 73 -1.40 0.11 -7.40
N GLY A 74 -0.32 -0.20 -6.69
CA GLY A 74 0.02 -1.55 -6.25
C GLY A 74 -0.51 -1.86 -4.86
N HIS A 75 -0.44 -0.91 -3.94
CA HIS A 75 -0.94 -1.06 -2.58
C HIS A 75 -1.38 0.27 -1.98
N LEU A 76 -2.10 0.15 -0.86
CA LEU A 76 -2.47 1.27 0.01
C LEU A 76 -1.81 1.08 1.37
N HIS A 77 -1.41 2.17 2.00
CA HIS A 77 -0.87 2.18 3.36
C HIS A 77 -1.69 3.13 4.23
N LEU A 78 -2.48 2.58 5.15
CA LEU A 78 -3.40 3.34 6.00
C LEU A 78 -2.87 3.46 7.42
N ARG A 79 -3.01 4.65 8.00
CA ARG A 79 -2.82 4.87 9.44
C ARG A 79 -4.10 4.49 10.16
N VAL A 80 -3.99 3.64 11.17
CA VAL A 80 -5.12 3.13 11.94
C VAL A 80 -4.90 3.36 13.43
N ALA A 81 -5.98 3.41 14.21
CA ALA A 81 -5.89 3.55 15.66
C ALA A 81 -5.59 2.20 16.36
N ASP A 82 -6.01 1.10 15.75
CA ASP A 82 -5.93 -0.25 16.30
C ASP A 82 -5.60 -1.25 15.17
N LEU A 83 -4.41 -1.84 15.24
CA LEU A 83 -3.93 -2.82 14.26
C LEU A 83 -4.78 -4.09 14.21
N ASP A 84 -5.16 -4.60 15.37
CA ASP A 84 -5.88 -5.87 15.44
C ASP A 84 -7.31 -5.72 14.89
N ARG A 85 -7.94 -4.59 15.16
CA ARG A 85 -9.25 -4.25 14.58
C ARG A 85 -9.17 -4.13 13.07
N ALA A 86 -8.16 -3.42 12.57
CA ALA A 86 -7.94 -3.23 11.13
C ALA A 86 -7.61 -4.57 10.44
N GLU A 87 -6.73 -5.39 11.01
CA GLU A 87 -6.41 -6.71 10.48
C GLU A 87 -7.63 -7.64 10.48
N ARG A 88 -8.40 -7.70 11.57
CA ARG A 88 -9.64 -8.50 11.62
C ARG A 88 -10.62 -8.10 10.53
N PHE A 89 -10.83 -6.80 10.34
CA PHE A 89 -11.68 -6.30 9.26
C PHE A 89 -11.15 -6.74 7.89
N ALA A 90 -9.88 -6.49 7.60
CA ALA A 90 -9.27 -6.80 6.31
C ALA A 90 -9.37 -8.31 5.99
N ARG A 91 -9.19 -9.17 6.98
CA ARG A 91 -9.31 -10.62 6.82
C ARG A 91 -10.76 -11.08 6.65
N ALA A 92 -11.65 -10.62 7.52
CA ALA A 92 -13.03 -11.11 7.56
C ALA A 92 -13.91 -10.53 6.44
N GLN A 93 -13.72 -9.26 6.10
CA GLN A 93 -14.58 -8.55 5.17
C GLN A 93 -13.97 -8.41 3.76
N LEU A 94 -12.65 -8.27 3.66
CA LEU A 94 -11.98 -8.10 2.38
C LEU A 94 -11.32 -9.40 1.89
N GLY A 95 -11.21 -10.43 2.73
CA GLY A 95 -10.58 -11.70 2.38
C GLY A 95 -9.06 -11.63 2.22
N LEU A 96 -8.42 -10.60 2.79
CA LEU A 96 -6.98 -10.46 2.81
C LEU A 96 -6.34 -11.42 3.83
N ARG A 97 -5.11 -11.84 3.57
CA ARG A 97 -4.30 -12.61 4.54
C ARG A 97 -3.04 -11.84 4.90
N ARG A 98 -2.55 -11.99 6.12
CA ARG A 98 -1.30 -11.37 6.55
C ARG A 98 -0.12 -12.04 5.85
N ARG A 99 0.75 -11.22 5.29
CA ARG A 99 2.00 -11.63 4.63
C ARG A 99 3.23 -11.32 5.48
N HIS A 100 3.14 -10.23 6.27
CA HIS A 100 4.22 -9.80 7.15
C HIS A 100 3.65 -9.00 8.32
N ALA A 101 4.33 -9.05 9.47
CA ALA A 101 4.07 -8.19 10.62
C ALA A 101 5.37 -7.53 11.06
N ALA A 102 5.33 -6.23 11.24
CA ALA A 102 6.40 -5.45 11.84
C ALA A 102 5.90 -4.76 13.11
N ASN A 103 6.82 -4.19 13.89
CA ASN A 103 6.43 -3.39 15.04
C ASN A 103 5.56 -2.21 14.59
N GLY A 104 4.34 -2.17 15.06
CA GLY A 104 3.36 -1.14 14.72
C GLY A 104 2.79 -1.22 13.31
N ALA A 105 2.96 -2.32 12.55
CA ALA A 105 2.40 -2.46 11.22
C ALA A 105 1.98 -3.90 10.87
N ARG A 106 1.03 -4.02 9.92
CA ARG A 106 0.59 -5.27 9.30
C ARG A 106 0.52 -5.09 7.79
N PHE A 107 0.98 -6.10 7.06
CA PHE A 107 1.01 -6.14 5.60
C PHE A 107 0.18 -7.32 5.11
N LEU A 108 -0.85 -7.03 4.30
CA LEU A 108 -1.86 -8.01 3.92
C LEU A 108 -2.03 -8.06 2.40
N ALA A 109 -2.30 -9.25 1.86
CA ALA A 109 -2.56 -9.47 0.45
C ALA A 109 -3.68 -10.47 0.22
N TRP A 110 -4.30 -10.44 -0.97
CA TRP A 110 -5.28 -11.44 -1.39
C TRP A 110 -4.63 -12.73 -1.90
N ASP A 111 -3.43 -12.62 -2.41
CA ASP A 111 -2.67 -13.70 -3.03
C ASP A 111 -1.24 -13.74 -2.48
N ASP A 112 -0.31 -14.26 -3.27
CA ASP A 112 1.10 -14.34 -2.88
C ASP A 112 1.88 -13.03 -3.06
N TYR A 113 1.27 -11.93 -3.44
CA TYR A 113 1.92 -10.64 -3.50
C TYR A 113 2.41 -10.19 -2.12
N HIS A 114 3.38 -9.28 -2.08
CA HIS A 114 3.95 -8.85 -0.80
C HIS A 114 2.91 -8.13 0.07
N HIS A 115 2.12 -7.22 -0.48
CA HIS A 115 0.93 -6.65 0.15
C HIS A 115 0.13 -5.78 -0.82
N HIS A 116 -1.19 -5.79 -0.66
CA HIS A 116 -2.11 -4.85 -1.32
C HIS A 116 -2.62 -3.81 -0.33
N LEU A 117 -2.59 -4.13 0.96
CA LEU A 117 -2.94 -3.24 2.06
C LEU A 117 -1.88 -3.35 3.15
N ALA A 118 -1.33 -2.22 3.56
CA ALA A 118 -0.59 -2.09 4.80
C ALA A 118 -1.37 -1.19 5.76
N VAL A 119 -1.32 -1.50 7.05
CA VAL A 119 -1.87 -0.68 8.13
C VAL A 119 -0.82 -0.45 9.20
N ASN A 120 -0.75 0.75 9.75
CA ASN A 120 0.19 1.08 10.83
C ASN A 120 -0.42 1.99 11.90
N VAL A 121 0.24 2.00 13.08
CA VAL A 121 -0.08 2.86 14.22
C VAL A 121 1.07 3.79 14.62
N TRP A 122 2.06 4.01 13.74
CA TRP A 122 3.30 4.72 14.11
C TRP A 122 3.06 6.12 14.67
N THR A 123 2.01 6.82 14.20
CA THR A 123 1.64 8.16 14.68
C THR A 123 0.16 8.27 15.03
N SER A 124 -0.57 7.16 15.11
CA SER A 124 -2.05 7.13 15.19
C SER A 124 -2.60 6.16 16.23
N ALA A 125 -1.73 5.54 17.07
CA ALA A 125 -2.17 4.59 18.10
C ALA A 125 -3.20 5.23 19.03
N GLY A 126 -4.37 4.59 19.16
CA GLY A 126 -5.44 5.05 20.05
C GLY A 126 -6.15 6.35 19.63
N GLY A 127 -5.80 6.90 18.45
CA GLY A 127 -6.44 8.11 17.92
C GLY A 127 -7.88 7.86 17.49
N SER A 128 -8.76 8.84 17.70
CA SER A 128 -10.04 8.91 17.02
C SER A 128 -9.81 9.59 15.66
N GLY A 129 -10.19 8.92 14.57
CA GLY A 129 -10.16 9.57 13.26
C GLY A 129 -11.06 10.80 13.29
N ASP A 130 -10.55 11.94 12.85
CA ASP A 130 -11.38 13.11 12.60
C ASP A 130 -12.13 12.90 11.29
N SER A 131 -13.45 12.66 11.37
CA SER A 131 -14.29 12.44 10.20
C SER A 131 -14.45 13.70 9.31
N ALA A 132 -14.00 14.85 9.78
CA ALA A 132 -13.98 16.10 9.03
C ALA A 132 -12.63 16.35 8.31
N ALA A 133 -11.60 15.56 8.61
CA ALA A 133 -10.31 15.66 7.95
C ALA A 133 -10.41 15.14 6.51
N LEU A 134 -9.68 15.79 5.60
CA LEU A 134 -9.48 15.27 4.24
C LEU A 134 -8.81 13.90 4.31
N GLY A 135 -9.27 12.97 3.49
CA GLY A 135 -8.74 11.61 3.49
C GLY A 135 -9.34 10.74 2.40
N LEU A 136 -8.98 9.47 2.45
CA LEU A 136 -9.47 8.47 1.52
C LEU A 136 -10.94 8.13 1.83
N GLU A 137 -11.81 8.34 0.87
CA GLU A 137 -13.25 8.06 1.01
C GLU A 137 -13.63 6.66 0.48
N GLU A 138 -13.06 6.28 -0.64
CA GLU A 138 -13.42 5.05 -1.33
C GLU A 138 -12.20 4.35 -1.95
N VAL A 139 -12.20 3.04 -1.90
CA VAL A 139 -11.23 2.17 -2.59
C VAL A 139 -11.99 1.23 -3.52
N ARG A 140 -11.61 1.24 -4.80
CA ARG A 140 -12.12 0.29 -5.78
C ARG A 140 -11.06 -0.74 -6.12
N VAL A 141 -11.38 -2.01 -5.94
CA VAL A 141 -10.48 -3.12 -6.23
C VAL A 141 -10.98 -3.94 -7.41
N ARG A 142 -10.07 -4.36 -8.29
CA ARG A 142 -10.37 -5.24 -9.43
C ARG A 142 -10.52 -6.70 -8.98
N ARG A 143 -11.23 -6.91 -7.90
CA ARG A 143 -11.51 -8.22 -7.31
C ARG A 143 -12.93 -8.21 -6.75
N ALA A 144 -13.65 -9.31 -6.91
CA ALA A 144 -14.94 -9.47 -6.27
C ALA A 144 -14.77 -9.43 -4.74
N LEU A 145 -15.47 -8.53 -4.09
CA LEU A 145 -15.63 -8.47 -2.66
C LEU A 145 -16.96 -9.15 -2.26
N PRO A 146 -17.10 -9.64 -1.04
CA PRO A 146 -18.32 -10.27 -0.55
C PRO A 146 -19.43 -9.23 -0.28
N ASP A 147 -19.60 -8.29 -1.19
CA ASP A 147 -20.54 -7.18 -1.11
C ASP A 147 -21.59 -7.27 -2.19
N ALA A 148 -22.86 -7.15 -1.79
CA ALA A 148 -24.02 -7.18 -2.68
C ALA A 148 -24.30 -5.83 -3.40
N GLY A 149 -23.26 -5.01 -3.63
CA GLY A 149 -23.35 -3.75 -4.40
C GLY A 149 -23.39 -2.46 -3.58
N GLY A 150 -23.44 -2.52 -2.24
CA GLY A 150 -23.46 -1.35 -1.36
C GLY A 150 -22.09 -0.81 -0.94
N GLY A 151 -21.03 -1.61 -1.10
CA GLY A 151 -19.71 -1.34 -0.56
C GLY A 151 -19.56 -1.76 0.90
N ILE A 152 -18.35 -2.12 1.29
CA ILE A 152 -17.99 -2.51 2.66
C ILE A 152 -17.29 -1.33 3.33
N ARG A 153 -17.83 -0.83 4.44
CA ARG A 153 -17.22 0.28 5.19
C ARG A 153 -16.26 -0.25 6.23
N ASP A 154 -15.02 0.22 6.19
CA ASP A 154 -14.00 -0.15 7.15
C ASP A 154 -14.11 0.65 8.47
N PRO A 155 -13.30 0.31 9.50
CA PRO A 155 -13.30 1.02 10.78
C PRO A 155 -12.87 2.49 10.73
N LEU A 156 -12.27 2.95 9.63
CA LEU A 156 -11.89 4.34 9.39
C LEU A 156 -13.00 5.11 8.64
N GLY A 157 -14.04 4.41 8.17
CA GLY A 157 -15.10 4.99 7.36
C GLY A 157 -14.88 4.90 5.85
N VAL A 158 -13.76 4.36 5.39
CA VAL A 158 -13.47 4.17 3.96
C VAL A 158 -14.37 3.09 3.38
N VAL A 159 -14.92 3.34 2.21
CA VAL A 159 -15.79 2.40 1.50
C VAL A 159 -14.98 1.57 0.51
N TRP A 160 -15.06 0.27 0.62
CA TRP A 160 -14.42 -0.68 -0.30
C TRP A 160 -15.44 -1.26 -1.27
N ARG A 161 -15.15 -1.18 -2.58
CA ARG A 161 -16.03 -1.69 -3.63
C ARG A 161 -15.26 -2.53 -4.64
N THR A 162 -15.98 -3.46 -5.27
CA THR A 162 -15.49 -4.08 -6.50
C THR A 162 -15.50 -3.04 -7.63
N ALA A 163 -14.39 -2.86 -8.32
CA ALA A 163 -14.34 -2.03 -9.51
C ALA A 163 -15.20 -2.68 -10.62
N GLN A 164 -16.01 -1.87 -11.30
CA GLN A 164 -16.69 -2.32 -12.51
C GLN A 164 -15.64 -2.65 -13.57
N PRO A 165 -15.87 -3.66 -14.43
CA PRO A 165 -15.02 -3.87 -15.60
C PRO A 165 -14.99 -2.58 -16.43
N ASP A 166 -13.81 -2.23 -16.96
CA ASP A 166 -13.69 -1.10 -17.87
C ASP A 166 -14.57 -1.41 -19.10
N THR A 167 -15.66 -0.66 -19.28
CA THR A 167 -16.59 -0.80 -20.43
C THR A 167 -16.07 -0.05 -21.65
N THR A 168 -14.80 0.33 -21.70
CA THR A 168 -14.19 0.92 -22.89
C THR A 168 -13.60 -0.17 -23.77
N SER A 169 -14.39 -0.55 -24.78
CA SER A 169 -13.93 -1.26 -25.99
C SER A 169 -13.18 -0.29 -26.89
#